data_21b0cef6fc6e3dbe006a716e3b96a3c1
#
_entry.id   21b0cef6fc6e3dbe006a716e3b96a3c1
#
_cell.length_a   1.000
_cell.length_b   1.000
_cell.length_c   1.000
_cell.angle_alpha   90.00
_cell.angle_beta   90.00
_cell.angle_gamma   90.00
#
_symmetry.space_group_name_H-M   'P 1'
#
loop_
_entity.id
_entity.type
_entity.pdbx_description
1 polymer ?
#
loop_
_entity_poly.entity_id
_entity_poly.type
_entity_poly.pdbx_seq_one_letter_code
_entity_poly.pdbx_strand_id
1 'polypeptide(L)'
;MENEIELIKGCRAGKDSARKELYTLYSKRMLAVCFRYTGDMDAAHDVLHDGFIKIFTNFSFRGESSLCTWITRVMVTQSLDFLRREKRVSQLVVHEEQLPDIPDISDSGGGAGISEEQLMAFIAELPDGCRTVFNLYVFEEKSHKEIAGMLHIKEHSSTSQLHRAKSVSYTHLRAHETSQDL
;
A
#
# COMPACT_ATOMS: atom_id res chain seq x y z
N MET A 1 -5.78 -0.96 -26.62
CA MET A 1 -7.24 -1.02 -26.30
C MET A 1 -7.88 -2.35 -26.72
N GLU A 2 -7.75 -2.81 -27.99
CA GLU A 2 -8.33 -4.10 -28.40
C GLU A 2 -7.78 -5.29 -27.61
N ASN A 3 -6.47 -5.31 -27.35
CA ASN A 3 -5.82 -6.38 -26.60
C ASN A 3 -6.31 -6.49 -25.13
N GLU A 4 -6.61 -5.36 -24.47
CA GLU A 4 -7.12 -5.34 -23.09
C GLU A 4 -8.57 -5.86 -23.02
N ILE A 5 -9.39 -5.55 -24.02
CA ILE A 5 -10.77 -6.05 -24.11
C ILE A 5 -10.79 -7.56 -24.31
N GLU A 6 -9.92 -8.10 -25.14
CA GLU A 6 -9.78 -9.55 -25.36
C GLU A 6 -9.27 -10.25 -24.09
N LEU A 7 -8.30 -9.66 -23.40
CA LEU A 7 -7.77 -10.15 -22.13
C LEU A 7 -8.89 -10.25 -21.07
N ILE A 8 -9.67 -9.18 -20.91
CA ILE A 8 -10.82 -9.14 -19.98
C ILE A 8 -11.86 -10.20 -20.32
N LYS A 9 -12.22 -10.35 -21.62
CA LYS A 9 -13.16 -11.39 -22.08
C LYS A 9 -12.62 -12.79 -21.81
N GLY A 10 -11.34 -13.02 -22.06
CA GLY A 10 -10.66 -14.28 -21.79
C GLY A 10 -10.65 -14.65 -20.31
N CYS A 11 -10.31 -13.69 -19.44
CA CYS A 11 -10.33 -13.89 -17.98
C CYS A 11 -11.74 -14.18 -17.45
N ARG A 12 -12.74 -13.47 -17.98
CA ARG A 12 -14.16 -13.70 -17.63
C ARG A 12 -14.65 -15.07 -18.07
N ALA A 13 -14.17 -15.56 -19.21
CA ALA A 13 -14.46 -16.90 -19.73
C ALA A 13 -13.63 -18.01 -19.05
N GLY A 14 -12.74 -17.66 -18.11
CA GLY A 14 -11.90 -18.61 -17.39
C GLY A 14 -10.78 -19.22 -18.22
N LYS A 15 -10.37 -18.59 -19.33
CA LYS A 15 -9.28 -19.09 -20.21
C LYS A 15 -7.92 -18.98 -19.48
N ASP A 16 -7.22 -20.09 -19.38
CA ASP A 16 -5.91 -20.13 -18.69
C ASP A 16 -4.84 -19.27 -19.38
N SER A 17 -4.88 -19.16 -20.70
CA SER A 17 -3.98 -18.28 -21.45
C SER A 17 -4.16 -16.81 -21.06
N ALA A 18 -5.41 -16.34 -20.92
CA ALA A 18 -5.72 -14.97 -20.51
C ALA A 18 -5.35 -14.72 -19.05
N ARG A 19 -5.58 -15.71 -18.16
CA ARG A 19 -5.14 -15.63 -16.76
C ARG A 19 -3.62 -15.52 -16.63
N LYS A 20 -2.88 -16.34 -17.40
CA LYS A 20 -1.43 -16.28 -17.45
C LYS A 20 -0.93 -14.93 -17.95
N GLU A 21 -1.54 -14.41 -19.00
CA GLU A 21 -1.22 -13.09 -19.57
C GLU A 21 -1.47 -11.98 -18.54
N LEU A 22 -2.64 -11.98 -17.88
CA LEU A 22 -2.97 -11.02 -16.82
C LEU A 22 -1.95 -11.05 -15.71
N TYR A 23 -1.59 -12.23 -15.22
CA TYR A 23 -0.57 -12.41 -14.20
C TYR A 23 0.78 -11.85 -14.66
N THR A 24 1.23 -12.19 -15.85
CA THR A 24 2.51 -11.73 -16.40
C THR A 24 2.58 -10.20 -16.51
N LEU A 25 1.48 -9.56 -16.92
CA LEU A 25 1.42 -8.11 -17.11
C LEU A 25 1.42 -7.33 -15.76
N TYR A 26 0.76 -7.88 -14.73
CA TYR A 26 0.50 -7.12 -13.51
C TYR A 26 1.24 -7.60 -12.28
N SER A 27 1.78 -8.82 -12.23
CA SER A 27 2.35 -9.42 -11.01
C SER A 27 3.46 -8.58 -10.40
N LYS A 28 4.43 -8.10 -11.19
CA LYS A 28 5.55 -7.30 -10.71
C LYS A 28 5.07 -6.01 -10.02
N ARG A 29 4.15 -5.30 -10.66
CA ARG A 29 3.58 -4.05 -10.10
C ARG A 29 2.74 -4.33 -8.85
N MET A 30 1.96 -5.39 -8.86
CA MET A 30 1.11 -5.77 -7.73
C MET A 30 1.93 -6.28 -6.54
N LEU A 31 3.07 -6.94 -6.80
CA LEU A 31 4.00 -7.32 -5.75
C LEU A 31 4.53 -6.09 -5.00
N ALA A 32 4.90 -5.04 -5.72
CA ALA A 32 5.30 -3.78 -5.10
C ALA A 32 4.17 -3.15 -4.26
N VAL A 33 2.93 -3.23 -4.73
CA VAL A 33 1.75 -2.79 -3.95
C VAL A 33 1.62 -3.61 -2.67
N CYS A 34 1.68 -4.95 -2.73
CA CYS A 34 1.58 -5.82 -1.56
C CYS A 34 2.73 -5.55 -0.57
N PHE A 35 3.97 -5.42 -1.07
CA PHE A 35 5.14 -5.14 -0.24
C PHE A 35 5.02 -3.83 0.53
N ARG A 36 4.50 -2.76 -0.08
CA ARG A 36 4.26 -1.49 0.62
C ARG A 36 3.38 -1.64 1.87
N TYR A 37 2.45 -2.60 1.88
CA TYR A 37 1.59 -2.86 3.03
C TYR A 37 2.22 -3.82 4.03
N THR A 38 2.80 -4.92 3.56
CA THR A 38 3.33 -5.98 4.43
C THR A 38 4.70 -5.63 5.05
N GLY A 39 5.54 -4.89 4.31
CA GLY A 39 6.92 -4.59 4.68
C GLY A 39 7.85 -5.81 4.66
N ASP A 40 7.34 -6.94 4.22
CA ASP A 40 8.04 -8.22 4.14
C ASP A 40 7.77 -8.88 2.78
N MET A 41 8.81 -9.42 2.15
CA MET A 41 8.71 -9.93 0.79
C MET A 41 7.95 -11.25 0.72
N ASP A 42 8.12 -12.13 1.69
CA ASP A 42 7.44 -13.43 1.71
C ASP A 42 5.94 -13.22 1.93
N ALA A 43 5.58 -12.38 2.90
CA ALA A 43 4.20 -11.96 3.12
C ALA A 43 3.60 -11.25 1.89
N ALA A 44 4.38 -10.44 1.18
CA ALA A 44 3.93 -9.78 -0.05
C ALA A 44 3.63 -10.80 -1.17
N HIS A 45 4.43 -11.84 -1.30
CA HIS A 45 4.19 -12.94 -2.25
C HIS A 45 2.92 -13.72 -1.89
N ASP A 46 2.70 -14.02 -0.62
CA ASP A 46 1.48 -14.72 -0.16
C ASP A 46 0.24 -13.90 -0.47
N VAL A 47 0.25 -12.61 -0.14
CA VAL A 47 -0.85 -11.69 -0.43
C VAL A 47 -1.10 -11.53 -1.93
N LEU A 48 -0.04 -11.44 -2.73
CA LEU A 48 -0.13 -11.40 -4.19
C LEU A 48 -0.81 -12.65 -4.73
N HIS A 49 -0.40 -13.80 -4.25
CA HIS A 49 -0.93 -15.10 -4.67
C HIS A 49 -2.43 -15.21 -4.34
N ASP A 50 -2.80 -14.94 -3.09
CA ASP A 50 -4.19 -14.91 -2.63
C ASP A 50 -5.04 -13.93 -3.45
N GLY A 51 -4.49 -12.74 -3.76
CA GLY A 51 -5.15 -11.73 -4.57
C GLY A 51 -5.45 -12.20 -5.99
N PHE A 52 -4.50 -12.84 -6.65
CA PHE A 52 -4.73 -13.40 -7.99
C PHE A 52 -5.65 -14.61 -7.98
N ILE A 53 -5.57 -15.48 -6.97
CA ILE A 53 -6.55 -16.57 -6.80
C ILE A 53 -7.96 -15.98 -6.70
N LYS A 54 -8.17 -14.94 -5.90
CA LYS A 54 -9.47 -14.28 -5.75
C LYS A 54 -9.96 -13.68 -7.06
N ILE A 55 -9.07 -13.00 -7.81
CA ILE A 55 -9.37 -12.45 -9.12
C ILE A 55 -9.80 -13.54 -10.09
N PHE A 56 -9.07 -14.66 -10.15
CA PHE A 56 -9.34 -15.74 -11.09
C PHE A 56 -10.54 -16.62 -10.72
N THR A 57 -10.83 -16.73 -9.42
CA THR A 57 -12.01 -17.48 -8.95
C THR A 57 -13.30 -16.69 -9.22
N ASN A 58 -13.27 -15.37 -9.04
CA ASN A 58 -14.42 -14.51 -9.27
C ASN A 58 -14.02 -13.22 -10.00
N PHE A 59 -13.90 -13.29 -11.33
CA PHE A 59 -13.54 -12.16 -12.16
C PHE A 59 -14.72 -11.17 -12.28
N SER A 60 -14.79 -10.21 -11.35
CA SER A 60 -15.91 -9.27 -11.19
C SER A 60 -15.65 -7.87 -11.73
N PHE A 61 -14.68 -7.72 -12.63
CA PHE A 61 -14.36 -6.43 -13.27
C PHE A 61 -15.54 -5.92 -14.10
N ARG A 62 -16.04 -4.70 -13.80
CA ARG A 62 -17.19 -4.08 -14.46
C ARG A 62 -16.85 -2.98 -15.47
N GLY A 63 -15.58 -2.58 -15.55
CA GLY A 63 -15.16 -1.50 -16.45
C GLY A 63 -15.38 -0.08 -15.90
N GLU A 64 -15.68 0.05 -14.61
CA GLU A 64 -15.91 1.35 -13.93
C GLU A 64 -14.59 2.12 -13.68
N SER A 65 -13.46 1.47 -13.85
CA SER A 65 -12.10 2.02 -13.71
C SER A 65 -11.16 1.32 -14.69
N SER A 66 -9.88 1.70 -14.73
CA SER A 66 -8.90 0.90 -15.46
C SER A 66 -8.75 -0.49 -14.83
N LEU A 67 -8.37 -1.48 -15.65
CA LEU A 67 -8.11 -2.85 -15.15
C LEU A 67 -7.02 -2.84 -14.08
N CYS A 68 -5.97 -2.04 -14.27
CA CYS A 68 -4.90 -1.86 -13.30
C CYS A 68 -5.42 -1.33 -11.95
N THR A 69 -6.25 -0.28 -11.97
CA THR A 69 -6.85 0.29 -10.75
C THR A 69 -7.72 -0.72 -10.01
N TRP A 70 -8.50 -1.52 -10.75
CA TRP A 70 -9.33 -2.54 -10.14
C TRP A 70 -8.48 -3.64 -9.48
N ILE A 71 -7.43 -4.14 -10.17
CA ILE A 71 -6.51 -5.13 -9.60
C ILE A 71 -5.81 -4.56 -8.35
N THR A 72 -5.33 -3.31 -8.41
CA THR A 72 -4.71 -2.64 -7.25
C THR A 72 -5.66 -2.62 -6.04
N ARG A 73 -6.94 -2.28 -6.22
CA ARG A 73 -7.93 -2.30 -5.14
C ARG A 73 -8.11 -3.69 -4.53
N VAL A 74 -8.07 -4.75 -5.36
CA VAL A 74 -8.12 -6.13 -4.86
C VAL A 74 -6.89 -6.43 -4.01
N MET A 75 -5.69 -6.07 -4.47
CA MET A 75 -4.44 -6.30 -3.73
C MET A 75 -4.39 -5.51 -2.41
N VAL A 76 -4.80 -4.24 -2.42
CA VAL A 76 -4.92 -3.43 -1.20
C VAL A 76 -5.86 -4.09 -0.20
N THR A 77 -7.03 -4.54 -0.65
CA THR A 77 -8.00 -5.23 0.22
C THR A 77 -7.40 -6.52 0.80
N GLN A 78 -6.73 -7.33 -0.01
CA GLN A 78 -6.06 -8.54 0.47
C GLN A 78 -4.93 -8.24 1.46
N SER A 79 -4.14 -7.19 1.22
CA SER A 79 -3.10 -6.74 2.14
C SER A 79 -3.68 -6.34 3.50
N LEU A 80 -4.78 -5.56 3.50
CA LEU A 80 -5.46 -5.17 4.74
C LEU A 80 -6.06 -6.37 5.47
N ASP A 81 -6.65 -7.33 4.76
CA ASP A 81 -7.19 -8.56 5.33
C ASP A 81 -6.07 -9.44 5.92
N PHE A 82 -4.92 -9.52 5.25
CA PHE A 82 -3.73 -10.20 5.76
C PHE A 82 -3.25 -9.54 7.08
N LEU A 83 -3.05 -8.23 7.09
CA LEU A 83 -2.61 -7.50 8.29
C LEU A 83 -3.57 -7.66 9.47
N ARG A 84 -4.89 -7.71 9.22
CA ARG A 84 -5.90 -7.96 10.26
C ARG A 84 -5.79 -9.37 10.84
N ARG A 85 -5.60 -10.39 10.00
CA ARG A 85 -5.42 -11.79 10.45
C ARG A 85 -4.19 -11.95 11.32
N GLU A 86 -3.08 -11.33 10.94
CA GLU A 86 -1.82 -11.31 11.69
C GLU A 86 -1.90 -10.46 12.97
N LYS A 87 -3.04 -9.88 13.31
CA LYS A 87 -3.23 -8.95 14.44
C LYS A 87 -2.29 -7.72 14.40
N ARG A 88 -1.55 -7.51 13.32
CA ARG A 88 -0.65 -6.36 13.16
C ARG A 88 -1.42 -5.05 13.14
N VAL A 89 -2.67 -5.06 12.69
CA VAL A 89 -3.55 -3.88 12.64
C VAL A 89 -4.26 -3.62 13.96
N SER A 90 -4.57 -4.63 14.77
CA SER A 90 -5.20 -4.41 16.09
C SER A 90 -4.23 -3.80 17.11
N GLN A 91 -2.92 -3.93 16.90
CA GLN A 91 -1.89 -3.21 17.65
C GLN A 91 -1.72 -1.75 17.19
N LEU A 92 -2.47 -1.33 16.14
CA LEU A 92 -2.50 0.06 15.67
C LEU A 92 -3.22 1.02 16.62
N VAL A 93 -3.97 0.50 17.56
CA VAL A 93 -4.38 1.25 18.75
C VAL A 93 -3.16 1.35 19.65
N VAL A 94 -2.13 2.06 19.19
CA VAL A 94 -1.06 2.50 20.08
C VAL A 94 -1.73 3.34 21.16
N HIS A 95 -1.56 2.92 22.40
CA HIS A 95 -1.98 3.65 23.57
C HIS A 95 -1.67 5.14 23.38
N GLU A 96 -2.67 5.96 23.51
CA GLU A 96 -2.64 7.43 23.37
C GLU A 96 -1.64 8.12 24.31
N GLU A 97 -0.91 7.37 25.14
CA GLU A 97 -0.21 7.92 26.30
C GLU A 97 1.21 8.46 26.05
N GLN A 98 1.80 8.35 24.88
CA GLN A 98 3.15 8.90 24.63
C GLN A 98 3.34 9.39 23.20
N LEU A 99 2.59 10.41 22.80
CA LEU A 99 2.95 11.21 21.63
C LEU A 99 3.78 12.41 22.14
N PRO A 100 5.10 12.48 21.89
CA PRO A 100 5.77 13.77 22.03
C PRO A 100 5.12 14.74 21.05
N ASP A 101 4.83 15.96 21.51
CA ASP A 101 4.44 17.08 20.66
C ASP A 101 5.53 17.30 19.61
N ILE A 102 5.28 16.82 18.41
CA ILE A 102 6.17 17.07 17.27
C ILE A 102 5.73 18.39 16.65
N PRO A 103 6.62 19.38 16.53
CA PRO A 103 6.27 20.67 15.93
C PRO A 103 5.68 20.47 14.54
N ASP A 104 4.66 21.26 14.23
CA ASP A 104 4.03 21.33 12.92
C ASP A 104 5.09 21.63 11.86
N ILE A 105 5.56 20.60 11.16
CA ILE A 105 6.48 20.78 10.05
C ILE A 105 5.62 21.21 8.88
N SER A 106 5.56 22.53 8.68
CA SER A 106 4.96 23.14 7.49
C SER A 106 5.52 22.44 6.25
N ASP A 107 4.62 22.13 5.35
CA ASP A 107 4.80 21.46 4.06
C ASP A 107 5.82 22.21 3.18
N SER A 108 7.11 22.08 3.50
CA SER A 108 8.20 22.59 2.69
C SER A 108 8.48 21.54 1.62
N GLY A 109 7.82 21.72 0.48
CA GLY A 109 7.96 20.89 -0.71
C GLY A 109 9.43 20.64 -1.08
N GLY A 110 9.93 19.48 -0.72
CA GLY A 110 11.26 18.98 -1.03
C GLY A 110 11.18 17.58 -1.63
N GLY A 111 10.47 17.45 -2.76
CA GLY A 111 10.41 16.20 -3.53
C GLY A 111 11.54 16.11 -4.56
N ALA A 112 12.74 16.57 -4.27
CA ALA A 112 13.87 16.45 -5.15
C ALA A 112 14.66 15.17 -4.86
N GLY A 113 14.49 14.13 -5.70
CA GLY A 113 15.52 13.12 -5.89
C GLY A 113 15.41 11.82 -5.12
N ILE A 114 14.30 11.50 -4.44
CA ILE A 114 14.15 10.18 -3.80
C ILE A 114 13.90 9.13 -4.88
N SER A 115 14.77 8.10 -4.96
CA SER A 115 14.54 6.97 -5.87
C SER A 115 13.36 6.11 -5.39
N GLU A 116 12.74 5.36 -6.31
CA GLU A 116 11.68 4.41 -5.97
C GLU A 116 12.16 3.39 -4.92
N GLU A 117 13.39 2.93 -5.03
CA GLU A 117 14.02 1.99 -4.09
C GLU A 117 14.16 2.59 -2.68
N GLN A 118 14.60 3.85 -2.58
CA GLN A 118 14.70 4.55 -1.30
C GLN A 118 13.34 4.76 -0.65
N LEU A 119 12.32 5.10 -1.45
CA LEU A 119 10.95 5.24 -0.97
C LEU A 119 10.41 3.91 -0.46
N MET A 120 10.66 2.81 -1.16
CA MET A 120 10.21 1.48 -0.75
C MET A 120 10.91 1.00 0.50
N ALA A 121 12.24 1.23 0.63
CA ALA A 121 12.99 0.93 1.85
C ALA A 121 12.43 1.71 3.06
N PHE A 122 12.21 3.01 2.88
CA PHE A 122 11.60 3.86 3.90
C PHE A 122 10.23 3.34 4.34
N ILE A 123 9.35 3.00 3.39
CA ILE A 123 8.00 2.49 3.69
C ILE A 123 8.10 1.18 4.48
N ALA A 124 9.05 0.30 4.15
CA ALA A 124 9.24 -0.98 4.84
C ALA A 124 9.67 -0.81 6.32
N GLU A 125 10.41 0.26 6.64
CA GLU A 125 10.86 0.55 8.01
C GLU A 125 9.77 1.19 8.90
N LEU A 126 8.69 1.71 8.31
CA LEU A 126 7.60 2.28 9.08
C LEU A 126 6.91 1.20 9.94
N PRO A 127 6.52 1.51 11.18
CA PRO A 127 5.63 0.65 11.97
C PRO A 127 4.35 0.34 11.18
N ASP A 128 3.84 -0.88 11.30
CA ASP A 128 2.73 -1.39 10.47
C ASP A 128 1.54 -0.42 10.36
N GLY A 129 1.19 0.26 11.45
CA GLY A 129 0.10 1.23 11.46
C GLY A 129 0.40 2.49 10.68
N CYS A 130 1.55 3.07 10.94
CA CYS A 130 2.00 4.26 10.23
C CYS A 130 2.14 3.97 8.74
N ARG A 131 2.70 2.81 8.39
CA ARG A 131 2.85 2.31 7.02
C ARG A 131 1.50 2.16 6.34
N THR A 132 0.54 1.52 6.99
CA THR A 132 -0.79 1.31 6.43
C THR A 132 -1.52 2.63 6.19
N VAL A 133 -1.53 3.54 7.17
CA VAL A 133 -2.15 4.87 7.03
C VAL A 133 -1.46 5.69 5.94
N PHE A 134 -0.13 5.68 5.90
CA PHE A 134 0.65 6.36 4.87
C PHE A 134 0.29 5.88 3.47
N ASN A 135 0.24 4.57 3.25
CA ASN A 135 -0.12 3.99 1.95
C ASN A 135 -1.55 4.36 1.53
N LEU A 136 -2.52 4.25 2.43
CA LEU A 136 -3.91 4.59 2.14
C LEU A 136 -4.09 6.09 1.84
N TYR A 137 -3.35 6.96 2.53
CA TYR A 137 -3.45 8.40 2.33
C TYR A 137 -2.73 8.85 1.05
N VAL A 138 -1.48 8.43 0.85
CA VAL A 138 -0.60 8.93 -0.22
C VAL A 138 -0.87 8.23 -1.56
N PHE A 139 -1.00 6.92 -1.58
CA PHE A 139 -1.14 6.16 -2.83
C PHE A 139 -2.59 5.84 -3.22
N GLU A 140 -3.46 5.68 -2.21
CA GLU A 140 -4.88 5.38 -2.47
C GLU A 140 -5.77 6.62 -2.33
N GLU A 141 -5.17 7.79 -2.05
CA GLU A 141 -5.85 9.10 -1.94
C GLU A 141 -7.07 9.08 -1.00
N LYS A 142 -6.99 8.30 0.10
CA LYS A 142 -8.06 8.19 1.08
C LYS A 142 -8.00 9.32 2.10
N SER A 143 -9.15 9.89 2.41
CA SER A 143 -9.30 10.83 3.52
C SER A 143 -9.11 10.12 4.88
N HIS A 144 -8.71 10.84 5.91
CA HIS A 144 -8.60 10.28 7.27
C HIS A 144 -9.89 9.65 7.77
N LYS A 145 -11.04 10.20 7.39
CA LYS A 145 -12.37 9.65 7.70
C LYS A 145 -12.58 8.27 7.05
N GLU A 146 -12.22 8.12 5.77
CA GLU A 146 -12.29 6.82 5.08
C GLU A 146 -11.31 5.82 5.68
N ILE A 147 -10.06 6.24 5.95
CA ILE A 147 -9.04 5.40 6.58
C ILE A 147 -9.51 4.92 7.96
N ALA A 148 -10.07 5.82 8.76
CA ALA A 148 -10.63 5.49 10.06
C ALA A 148 -11.72 4.40 9.95
N GLY A 149 -12.63 4.53 8.98
CA GLY A 149 -13.64 3.52 8.69
C GLY A 149 -13.04 2.19 8.20
N MET A 150 -12.04 2.22 7.33
CA MET A 150 -11.38 1.03 6.80
C MET A 150 -10.58 0.26 7.86
N LEU A 151 -9.92 0.96 8.75
CA LEU A 151 -9.05 0.37 9.77
C LEU A 151 -9.72 0.19 11.13
N HIS A 152 -10.97 0.66 11.30
CA HIS A 152 -11.71 0.67 12.58
C HIS A 152 -10.96 1.42 13.70
N ILE A 153 -10.34 2.55 13.36
CA ILE A 153 -9.66 3.46 14.27
C ILE A 153 -10.37 4.82 14.32
N LYS A 154 -9.99 5.68 15.25
CA LYS A 154 -10.51 7.05 15.27
C LYS A 154 -9.82 7.90 14.19
N GLU A 155 -10.48 8.93 13.68
CA GLU A 155 -9.94 9.80 12.63
C GLU A 155 -8.65 10.50 13.07
N HIS A 156 -8.60 11.01 14.32
CA HIS A 156 -7.39 11.62 14.85
C HIS A 156 -6.22 10.62 14.99
N SER A 157 -6.48 9.32 15.23
CA SER A 157 -5.44 8.29 15.22
C SER A 157 -4.82 8.11 13.84
N SER A 158 -5.64 8.21 12.79
CA SER A 158 -5.16 8.21 11.40
C SER A 158 -4.27 9.43 11.12
N THR A 159 -4.69 10.63 11.55
CA THR A 159 -3.89 11.86 11.41
C THR A 159 -2.55 11.75 12.14
N SER A 160 -2.57 11.30 13.40
CA SER A 160 -1.36 11.13 14.21
C SER A 160 -0.39 10.12 13.61
N GLN A 161 -0.89 9.00 13.07
CA GLN A 161 -0.05 7.99 12.42
C GLN A 161 0.58 8.49 11.13
N LEU A 162 -0.15 9.27 10.32
CA LEU A 162 0.41 9.91 9.13
C LEU A 162 1.51 10.91 9.50
N HIS A 163 1.28 11.72 10.53
CA HIS A 163 2.27 12.67 11.02
C HIS A 163 3.54 11.96 11.48
N ARG A 164 3.40 10.85 12.22
CA ARG A 164 4.52 10.02 12.64
C ARG A 164 5.27 9.41 11.44
N ALA A 165 4.57 8.92 10.42
CA ALA A 165 5.21 8.43 9.21
C ALA A 165 6.03 9.51 8.53
N LYS A 166 5.51 10.73 8.40
CA LYS A 166 6.22 11.88 7.83
C LYS A 166 7.47 12.25 8.65
N SER A 167 7.40 12.26 9.99
CA SER A 167 8.54 12.59 10.84
C SER A 167 9.71 11.61 10.71
N VAL A 168 9.42 10.32 10.61
CA VAL A 168 10.43 9.27 10.37
C VAL A 168 11.09 9.49 8.99
N SER A 169 10.31 9.90 7.96
CA SER A 169 10.82 10.23 6.62
C SER A 169 11.91 11.31 6.67
N TYR A 170 11.68 12.39 7.38
CA TYR A 170 12.65 13.49 7.50
C TYR A 170 13.96 13.08 8.19
N THR A 171 13.86 12.23 9.21
CA THR A 171 15.05 11.76 9.94
C THR A 171 15.91 10.85 9.06
N HIS A 172 15.27 10.02 8.25
CA HIS A 172 15.98 9.10 7.34
C HIS A 172 16.65 9.83 6.17
N LEU A 173 15.98 10.81 5.57
CA LEU A 173 16.54 11.63 4.49
C LEU A 173 17.75 12.42 4.96
N ARG A 174 17.70 13.00 6.14
CA ARG A 174 18.82 13.73 6.74
C ARG A 174 20.03 12.85 7.04
N ALA A 175 19.81 11.62 7.47
CA ALA A 175 20.89 10.66 7.74
C ALA A 175 21.61 10.23 6.45
N HIS A 176 20.90 10.15 5.32
CA HIS A 176 21.47 9.81 4.03
C HIS A 176 22.28 10.97 3.42
N GLU A 177 21.84 12.23 3.58
CA GLU A 177 22.60 13.40 3.11
C GLU A 177 23.95 13.52 3.82
N THR A 178 24.00 13.24 5.12
CA THR A 178 25.25 13.28 5.90
C THR A 178 26.21 12.11 5.63
N SER A 179 25.75 11.02 5.03
CA SER A 179 26.59 9.87 4.67
C SER A 179 27.24 9.99 3.28
N GLN A 180 26.82 10.94 2.46
CA GLN A 180 27.42 11.18 1.12
C GLN A 180 28.50 12.25 1.14
N ASP A 181 28.70 12.95 2.25
CA ASP A 181 29.70 14.01 2.44
C ASP A 181 30.99 13.55 3.17
N LEU A 182 31.22 12.23 3.29
CA LEU A 182 32.42 11.61 3.83
C LEU A 182 33.04 10.66 2.81
#